data_0a7c6c204f4407552e4a93a7392187f3
#
_entry.id   0a7c6c204f4407552e4a93a7392187f3
#
_cell.length_a   1.000
_cell.length_b   1.000
_cell.length_c   1.000
_cell.angle_alpha   90.00
_cell.angle_beta   90.00
_cell.angle_gamma   90.00
#
_symmetry.space_group_name_H-M   'P 1'
#
loop_
_entity.id
_entity.type
_entity.pdbx_description
1 polymer ?
#
loop_
_entity_poly.entity_id
_entity_poly.type
_entity_poly.pdbx_seq_one_letter_code
_entity_poly.pdbx_strand_id
1 'polypeptide(L)'
;DETGYQPSAQARMLRTKKACLIGVVVPKINSESISRITAGIEKVLSERNYQMLLAGTDNTPAKEIEYMRLFENYPVDGIILVGTMITAEHRRFLKESKVPVVVIGQHTKYANCIYHDDYGAGEAMGCAVAAKSRKEIAYIGVSREDKAAGAAREDGFREGLKRSGKELKDGYYKVAEFTTESGYEKVLELLNE
;
A
#
# COMPACT_ATOMS: atom_id res chain seq x y z
N ASP A 1 -21.28 22.83 32.48
CA ASP A 1 -20.86 21.97 33.59
C ASP A 1 -20.02 22.81 34.55
N GLU A 2 -20.53 23.02 35.77
CA GLU A 2 -19.99 23.94 36.79
C GLU A 2 -18.60 23.50 37.35
N THR A 3 -18.13 22.30 37.03
CA THR A 3 -16.91 21.74 37.63
C THR A 3 -15.69 21.76 36.74
N GLY A 4 -15.82 22.10 35.44
CA GLY A 4 -14.71 22.03 34.47
C GLY A 4 -14.13 20.61 34.28
N TYR A 5 -14.78 19.57 34.80
CA TYR A 5 -14.33 18.19 34.73
C TYR A 5 -14.50 17.65 33.31
N GLN A 6 -13.42 17.41 32.59
CA GLN A 6 -13.39 16.64 31.36
C GLN A 6 -13.03 15.19 31.71
N PRO A 7 -13.92 14.21 31.45
CA PRO A 7 -13.60 12.81 31.66
C PRO A 7 -12.35 12.43 30.84
N SER A 8 -11.36 11.82 31.49
CA SER A 8 -10.16 11.37 30.77
C SER A 8 -10.53 10.37 29.69
N ALA A 9 -9.75 10.33 28.60
CA ALA A 9 -9.93 9.37 27.52
C ALA A 9 -9.94 7.92 28.06
N GLN A 10 -9.12 7.63 29.06
CA GLN A 10 -9.07 6.34 29.75
C GLN A 10 -10.37 6.01 30.50
N ALA A 11 -10.97 6.96 31.20
CA ALA A 11 -12.25 6.75 31.90
C ALA A 11 -13.39 6.50 30.90
N ARG A 12 -13.35 7.16 29.74
CA ARG A 12 -14.31 6.95 28.66
C ARG A 12 -14.14 5.56 28.05
N MET A 13 -12.90 5.14 27.76
CA MET A 13 -12.57 3.84 27.23
C MET A 13 -13.01 2.68 28.14
N LEU A 14 -12.79 2.80 29.47
CA LEU A 14 -13.24 1.82 30.44
C LEU A 14 -14.76 1.64 30.44
N ARG A 15 -15.52 2.73 30.21
CA ARG A 15 -16.98 2.71 30.19
C ARG A 15 -17.54 2.16 28.86
N THR A 16 -16.94 2.55 27.72
CA THR A 16 -17.46 2.24 26.38
C THR A 16 -16.84 0.99 25.78
N LYS A 17 -15.73 0.50 26.33
CA LYS A 17 -14.85 -0.54 25.76
C LYS A 17 -14.35 -0.19 24.36
N LYS A 18 -14.32 1.10 24.01
CA LYS A 18 -13.82 1.62 22.73
C LYS A 18 -12.82 2.73 23.01
N ALA A 19 -11.70 2.67 22.31
CA ALA A 19 -10.68 3.72 22.32
C ALA A 19 -11.03 4.89 21.40
N CYS A 20 -11.87 4.66 20.39
CA CYS A 20 -12.14 5.55 19.27
C CYS A 20 -10.84 5.98 18.56
N LEU A 21 -9.93 5.04 18.39
CA LEU A 21 -8.61 5.24 17.81
C LEU A 21 -8.32 4.12 16.81
N ILE A 22 -7.86 4.48 15.62
CA ILE A 22 -7.42 3.55 14.56
C ILE A 22 -5.94 3.77 14.30
N GLY A 23 -5.15 2.69 14.36
CA GLY A 23 -3.77 2.67 13.92
C GLY A 23 -3.69 2.56 12.40
N VAL A 24 -2.91 3.43 11.76
CA VAL A 24 -2.70 3.42 10.30
C VAL A 24 -1.20 3.32 10.02
N VAL A 25 -0.80 2.23 9.39
CA VAL A 25 0.58 1.97 9.00
C VAL A 25 0.71 2.22 7.51
N VAL A 26 1.64 3.10 7.12
CA VAL A 26 1.84 3.51 5.72
C VAL A 26 3.30 3.35 5.28
N PRO A 27 3.57 3.02 4.00
CA PRO A 27 4.94 2.83 3.50
C PRO A 27 5.76 4.12 3.47
N LYS A 28 5.13 5.25 3.11
CA LYS A 28 5.77 6.58 3.07
C LYS A 28 4.74 7.66 3.37
N ILE A 29 5.10 8.64 4.19
CA ILE A 29 4.21 9.76 4.51
C ILE A 29 4.22 10.81 3.37
N ASN A 30 5.36 11.01 2.71
CA ASN A 30 5.59 12.02 1.68
C ASN A 30 5.24 11.57 0.25
N SER A 31 4.39 10.57 0.08
CA SER A 31 3.91 10.10 -1.22
C SER A 31 2.52 10.67 -1.51
N GLU A 32 2.29 11.19 -2.73
CA GLU A 32 1.00 11.76 -3.12
C GLU A 32 -0.14 10.74 -2.99
N SER A 33 0.05 9.52 -3.46
CA SER A 33 -0.96 8.46 -3.36
C SER A 33 -1.27 8.10 -1.91
N ILE A 34 -0.25 7.97 -1.07
CA ILE A 34 -0.42 7.67 0.36
C ILE A 34 -1.10 8.82 1.09
N SER A 35 -0.72 10.06 0.77
CA SER A 35 -1.36 11.26 1.32
C SER A 35 -2.86 11.29 1.01
N ARG A 36 -3.26 10.97 -0.23
CA ARG A 36 -4.68 10.89 -0.63
C ARG A 36 -5.44 9.76 0.09
N ILE A 37 -4.81 8.59 0.22
CA ILE A 37 -5.40 7.46 0.97
C ILE A 37 -5.61 7.87 2.43
N THR A 38 -4.58 8.44 3.05
CA THR A 38 -4.62 8.88 4.45
C THR A 38 -5.69 9.95 4.69
N ALA A 39 -5.80 10.93 3.79
CA ALA A 39 -6.83 11.95 3.86
C ALA A 39 -8.24 11.37 3.73
N GLY A 40 -8.43 10.36 2.86
CA GLY A 40 -9.70 9.65 2.73
C GLY A 40 -10.07 8.85 3.98
N ILE A 41 -9.11 8.20 4.60
CA ILE A 41 -9.29 7.48 5.88
C ILE A 41 -9.66 8.49 6.97
N GLU A 42 -8.88 9.56 7.12
CA GLU A 42 -9.07 10.60 8.14
C GLU A 42 -10.49 11.20 8.07
N LYS A 43 -10.94 11.55 6.87
CA LYS A 43 -12.29 12.08 6.66
C LYS A 43 -13.37 11.17 7.25
N VAL A 44 -13.33 9.87 6.93
CA VAL A 44 -14.34 8.91 7.41
C VAL A 44 -14.24 8.68 8.92
N LEU A 45 -13.02 8.67 9.46
CA LEU A 45 -12.78 8.51 10.89
C LEU A 45 -13.31 9.70 11.68
N SER A 46 -13.03 10.93 11.23
CA SER A 46 -13.50 12.17 11.86
C SER A 46 -15.03 12.25 11.89
N GLU A 47 -15.72 11.89 10.79
CA GLU A 47 -17.18 11.83 10.72
C GLU A 47 -17.79 10.86 11.76
N ARG A 48 -16.99 9.89 12.22
CA ARG A 48 -17.40 8.87 13.20
C ARG A 48 -16.82 9.08 14.59
N ASN A 49 -16.20 10.24 14.85
CA ASN A 49 -15.53 10.59 16.10
C ASN A 49 -14.39 9.61 16.47
N TYR A 50 -13.70 9.07 15.47
CA TYR A 50 -12.46 8.32 15.62
C TYR A 50 -11.26 9.22 15.36
N GLN A 51 -10.18 8.96 16.09
CA GLN A 51 -8.86 9.55 15.82
C GLN A 51 -7.99 8.57 15.06
N MET A 52 -6.99 9.10 14.37
CA MET A 52 -6.01 8.31 13.60
C MET A 52 -4.63 8.42 14.22
N LEU A 53 -3.97 7.28 14.44
CA LEU A 53 -2.58 7.20 14.82
C LEU A 53 -1.77 6.70 13.62
N LEU A 54 -0.95 7.57 13.02
CA LEU A 54 -0.22 7.29 11.79
C LEU A 54 1.23 6.89 12.05
N ALA A 55 1.69 5.82 11.42
CA ALA A 55 3.08 5.36 11.44
C ALA A 55 3.62 5.13 10.03
N GLY A 56 4.79 5.71 9.73
CA GLY A 56 5.50 5.53 8.46
C GLY A 56 6.63 4.51 8.59
N THR A 57 6.79 3.62 7.59
CA THR A 57 7.72 2.49 7.64
C THR A 57 8.92 2.61 6.69
N ASP A 58 8.94 3.63 5.83
CA ASP A 58 9.96 3.81 4.78
C ASP A 58 10.10 2.58 3.88
N ASN A 59 8.98 2.01 3.45
CA ASN A 59 8.90 0.79 2.63
C ASN A 59 9.59 -0.43 3.27
N THR A 60 9.67 -0.50 4.60
CA THR A 60 10.36 -1.58 5.31
C THR A 60 9.33 -2.56 5.90
N PRO A 61 9.15 -3.78 5.35
CA PRO A 61 8.17 -4.75 5.84
C PRO A 61 8.33 -5.13 7.31
N ALA A 62 9.57 -5.16 7.81
CA ALA A 62 9.82 -5.44 9.22
C ALA A 62 9.25 -4.34 10.14
N LYS A 63 9.35 -3.07 9.74
CA LYS A 63 8.74 -1.95 10.47
C LYS A 63 7.20 -1.98 10.41
N GLU A 64 6.62 -2.49 9.32
CA GLU A 64 5.17 -2.69 9.24
C GLU A 64 4.71 -3.62 10.37
N ILE A 65 5.40 -4.76 10.55
CA ILE A 65 5.12 -5.73 11.63
C ILE A 65 5.35 -5.09 13.00
N GLU A 66 6.43 -4.35 13.19
CA GLU A 66 6.76 -3.68 14.46
C GLU A 66 5.64 -2.71 14.87
N TYR A 67 5.20 -1.85 13.95
CA TYR A 67 4.11 -0.90 14.25
C TYR A 67 2.75 -1.57 14.42
N MET A 68 2.44 -2.62 13.67
CA MET A 68 1.21 -3.39 13.90
C MET A 68 1.20 -4.04 15.28
N ARG A 69 2.32 -4.60 15.74
CA ARG A 69 2.45 -5.14 17.11
C ARG A 69 2.38 -4.04 18.18
N LEU A 70 2.98 -2.88 17.91
CA LEU A 70 2.86 -1.72 18.80
C LEU A 70 1.40 -1.32 18.96
N PHE A 71 0.66 -1.21 17.84
CA PHE A 71 -0.77 -0.86 17.86
C PHE A 71 -1.64 -1.94 18.51
N GLU A 72 -1.30 -3.22 18.37
CA GLU A 72 -2.02 -4.29 19.07
C GLU A 72 -1.91 -4.18 20.60
N ASN A 73 -0.78 -3.66 21.08
CA ASN A 73 -0.54 -3.39 22.50
C ASN A 73 -1.03 -1.99 22.96
N TYR A 74 -1.41 -1.13 22.04
CA TYR A 74 -2.02 0.17 22.31
C TYR A 74 -3.54 0.02 22.26
N PRO A 75 -4.28 0.89 22.96
CA PRO A 75 -5.73 0.84 22.94
C PRO A 75 -6.29 1.36 21.60
N VAL A 76 -6.07 0.64 20.50
CA VAL A 76 -6.72 0.92 19.21
C VAL A 76 -7.88 -0.04 18.97
N ASP A 77 -8.92 0.42 18.27
CA ASP A 77 -10.10 -0.39 17.91
C ASP A 77 -9.91 -1.13 16.59
N GLY A 78 -8.89 -0.78 15.82
CA GLY A 78 -8.55 -1.42 14.55
C GLY A 78 -7.22 -0.93 13.99
N ILE A 79 -6.69 -1.67 13.02
CA ILE A 79 -5.46 -1.33 12.31
C ILE A 79 -5.77 -1.30 10.81
N ILE A 80 -5.27 -0.28 10.11
CA ILE A 80 -5.23 -0.21 8.66
C ILE A 80 -3.76 -0.30 8.23
N LEU A 81 -3.42 -1.30 7.45
CA LEU A 81 -2.11 -1.47 6.84
C LEU A 81 -2.18 -1.10 5.37
N VAL A 82 -1.50 -0.05 4.95
CA VAL A 82 -1.20 0.19 3.53
C VAL A 82 0.08 -0.61 3.22
N GLY A 83 -0.11 -1.87 2.84
CA GLY A 83 0.97 -2.85 2.75
C GLY A 83 1.74 -2.76 1.44
N THR A 84 3.04 -2.98 1.51
CA THR A 84 3.92 -3.10 0.34
C THR A 84 4.06 -4.56 -0.09
N MET A 85 4.35 -5.46 0.85
CA MET A 85 4.49 -6.90 0.62
C MET A 85 3.90 -7.69 1.77
N ILE A 86 3.13 -8.73 1.48
CA ILE A 86 2.59 -9.63 2.51
C ILE A 86 3.57 -10.80 2.73
N THR A 87 4.50 -10.62 3.65
CA THR A 87 5.50 -11.63 4.04
C THR A 87 4.89 -12.76 4.88
N ALA A 88 5.69 -13.77 5.22
CA ALA A 88 5.26 -14.84 6.13
C ALA A 88 4.91 -14.30 7.53
N GLU A 89 5.64 -13.28 7.99
CA GLU A 89 5.38 -12.64 9.28
C GLU A 89 4.08 -11.84 9.28
N HIS A 90 3.77 -11.12 8.20
CA HIS A 90 2.47 -10.47 8.03
C HIS A 90 1.34 -11.49 8.12
N ARG A 91 1.45 -12.60 7.40
CA ARG A 91 0.44 -13.66 7.44
C ARG A 91 0.26 -14.26 8.83
N ARG A 92 1.36 -14.41 9.58
CA ARG A 92 1.29 -14.88 10.97
C ARG A 92 0.59 -13.86 11.85
N PHE A 93 1.00 -12.61 11.81
CA PHE A 93 0.38 -11.52 12.57
C PHE A 93 -1.13 -11.41 12.26
N LEU A 94 -1.51 -11.37 10.98
CA LEU A 94 -2.91 -11.24 10.57
C LEU A 94 -3.80 -12.41 11.03
N LYS A 95 -3.23 -13.61 11.23
CA LYS A 95 -3.95 -14.76 11.79
C LYS A 95 -4.13 -14.68 13.29
N GLU A 96 -3.16 -14.11 13.99
CA GLU A 96 -3.05 -14.14 15.44
C GLU A 96 -3.55 -12.87 16.11
N SER A 97 -3.68 -11.77 15.35
CA SER A 97 -4.07 -10.46 15.86
C SER A 97 -5.43 -10.48 16.52
N LYS A 98 -5.49 -9.89 17.71
CA LYS A 98 -6.71 -9.67 18.48
C LYS A 98 -7.47 -8.42 18.05
N VAL A 99 -6.83 -7.56 17.27
CA VAL A 99 -7.38 -6.31 16.76
C VAL A 99 -7.74 -6.49 15.29
N PRO A 100 -8.93 -6.08 14.84
CA PRO A 100 -9.29 -6.15 13.43
C PRO A 100 -8.29 -5.42 12.53
N VAL A 101 -7.84 -6.06 11.45
CA VAL A 101 -6.91 -5.47 10.49
C VAL A 101 -7.56 -5.41 9.11
N VAL A 102 -7.41 -4.24 8.44
CA VAL A 102 -7.73 -4.06 7.03
C VAL A 102 -6.44 -3.80 6.27
N VAL A 103 -6.23 -4.50 5.16
CA VAL A 103 -5.07 -4.33 4.29
C VAL A 103 -5.48 -3.54 3.04
N ILE A 104 -4.71 -2.51 2.71
CA ILE A 104 -4.87 -1.71 1.50
C ILE A 104 -3.69 -1.96 0.56
N GLY A 105 -3.96 -2.10 -0.73
CA GLY A 105 -2.97 -2.24 -1.79
C GLY A 105 -2.50 -3.67 -2.07
N GLN A 106 -2.73 -4.61 -1.15
CA GLN A 106 -2.33 -6.00 -1.29
C GLN A 106 -3.51 -6.93 -0.99
N HIS A 107 -3.51 -8.12 -1.59
CA HIS A 107 -4.49 -9.16 -1.32
C HIS A 107 -3.93 -10.23 -0.38
N THR A 108 -4.71 -10.60 0.63
CA THR A 108 -4.45 -11.76 1.50
C THR A 108 -5.77 -12.38 1.95
N LYS A 109 -5.78 -13.68 2.17
CA LYS A 109 -6.94 -14.40 2.72
C LYS A 109 -7.09 -14.27 4.26
N TYR A 110 -6.18 -13.56 4.91
CA TYR A 110 -6.09 -13.46 6.37
C TYR A 110 -6.64 -12.15 6.93
N ALA A 111 -7.06 -11.22 6.08
CA ALA A 111 -7.67 -9.95 6.46
C ALA A 111 -8.66 -9.49 5.40
N ASN A 112 -9.52 -8.52 5.74
CA ASN A 112 -10.25 -7.77 4.74
C ASN A 112 -9.28 -6.92 3.93
N CYS A 113 -9.43 -6.92 2.60
CA CYS A 113 -8.49 -6.24 1.72
C CYS A 113 -9.23 -5.28 0.78
N ILE A 114 -8.61 -4.13 0.53
CA ILE A 114 -9.01 -3.15 -0.47
C ILE A 114 -7.83 -2.99 -1.41
N TYR A 115 -7.98 -3.34 -2.68
CA TYR A 115 -6.89 -3.31 -3.65
C TYR A 115 -7.41 -2.99 -5.05
N HIS A 116 -6.51 -2.58 -5.93
CA HIS A 116 -6.82 -2.29 -7.32
C HIS A 116 -6.73 -3.57 -8.16
N ASP A 117 -7.36 -3.56 -9.33
CA ASP A 117 -7.07 -4.53 -10.39
C ASP A 117 -5.76 -4.13 -11.09
N ASP A 118 -4.63 -4.43 -10.44
CA ASP A 118 -3.29 -4.09 -10.93
C ASP A 118 -2.97 -4.80 -12.24
N TYR A 119 -3.46 -6.04 -12.42
CA TYR A 119 -3.28 -6.78 -13.67
C TYR A 119 -4.05 -6.12 -14.83
N GLY A 120 -5.33 -5.84 -14.63
CA GLY A 120 -6.16 -5.19 -15.65
C GLY A 120 -5.66 -3.78 -16.00
N ALA A 121 -5.17 -3.03 -15.01
CA ALA A 121 -4.55 -1.72 -15.25
C ALA A 121 -3.26 -1.85 -16.08
N GLY A 122 -2.42 -2.84 -15.76
CA GLY A 122 -1.23 -3.16 -16.54
C GLY A 122 -1.57 -3.54 -17.98
N GLU A 123 -2.56 -4.42 -18.17
CA GLU A 123 -3.01 -4.87 -19.49
C GLU A 123 -3.53 -3.69 -20.35
N ALA A 124 -4.39 -2.85 -19.77
CA ALA A 124 -4.91 -1.67 -20.46
C ALA A 124 -3.78 -0.72 -20.89
N MET A 125 -2.78 -0.53 -20.02
CA MET A 125 -1.60 0.28 -20.34
C MET A 125 -0.77 -0.35 -21.45
N GLY A 126 -0.53 -1.67 -21.43
CA GLY A 126 0.18 -2.39 -22.48
C GLY A 126 -0.49 -2.22 -23.84
N CYS A 127 -1.81 -2.40 -23.92
CA CYS A 127 -2.59 -2.16 -25.13
C CYS A 127 -2.48 -0.69 -25.61
N ALA A 128 -2.61 0.27 -24.69
CA ALA A 128 -2.56 1.69 -25.03
C ALA A 128 -1.18 2.12 -25.57
N VAL A 129 -0.11 1.63 -24.95
CA VAL A 129 1.27 1.88 -25.40
C VAL A 129 1.53 1.22 -26.75
N ALA A 130 1.12 -0.03 -26.93
CA ALA A 130 1.28 -0.75 -28.18
C ALA A 130 0.59 -0.05 -29.36
N ALA A 131 -0.61 0.49 -29.14
CA ALA A 131 -1.35 1.21 -30.16
C ALA A 131 -0.68 2.52 -30.61
N LYS A 132 0.06 3.17 -29.72
CA LYS A 132 0.71 4.46 -29.98
C LYS A 132 2.19 4.34 -30.40
N SER A 133 2.87 3.29 -29.93
CA SER A 133 4.31 3.14 -30.15
C SER A 133 4.62 2.66 -31.57
N ARG A 134 5.55 3.34 -32.22
CA ARG A 134 6.12 2.95 -33.52
C ARG A 134 7.54 2.36 -33.40
N LYS A 135 8.09 2.35 -32.21
CA LYS A 135 9.47 1.94 -31.88
C LYS A 135 9.47 0.91 -30.76
N GLU A 136 10.64 0.63 -30.26
CA GLU A 136 10.82 -0.24 -29.09
C GLU A 136 10.06 0.32 -27.88
N ILE A 137 9.62 -0.61 -27.04
CA ILE A 137 8.86 -0.31 -25.83
C ILE A 137 9.73 -0.75 -24.66
N ALA A 138 9.94 0.14 -23.71
CA ALA A 138 10.61 -0.15 -22.47
C ALA A 138 9.62 -0.13 -21.29
N TYR A 139 9.94 -0.87 -20.23
CA TYR A 139 9.17 -0.92 -18.99
C TYR A 139 10.09 -0.79 -17.80
N ILE A 140 9.77 0.17 -16.92
CA ILE A 140 10.40 0.31 -15.63
C ILE A 140 9.37 -0.08 -14.58
N GLY A 141 9.59 -1.21 -13.94
CA GLY A 141 8.74 -1.74 -12.89
C GLY A 141 9.43 -1.72 -11.54
N VAL A 142 8.79 -2.35 -10.57
CA VAL A 142 9.37 -2.60 -9.23
C VAL A 142 9.54 -4.10 -9.01
N SER A 143 10.15 -4.48 -7.89
CA SER A 143 10.38 -5.90 -7.59
C SER A 143 9.10 -6.73 -7.70
N ARG A 144 9.17 -7.87 -8.38
CA ARG A 144 8.08 -8.85 -8.48
C ARG A 144 7.71 -9.54 -7.16
N GLU A 145 8.48 -9.29 -6.10
CA GLU A 145 8.11 -9.69 -4.74
C GLU A 145 6.87 -8.94 -4.27
N ASP A 146 6.71 -7.68 -4.69
CA ASP A 146 5.43 -6.97 -4.62
C ASP A 146 4.46 -7.60 -5.63
N LYS A 147 3.46 -8.32 -5.10
CA LYS A 147 2.53 -9.09 -5.94
C LYS A 147 1.54 -8.22 -6.71
N ALA A 148 1.24 -7.03 -6.22
CA ALA A 148 0.33 -6.07 -6.84
C ALA A 148 1.09 -5.16 -7.82
N ALA A 149 1.88 -4.23 -7.30
CA ALA A 149 2.54 -3.20 -8.09
C ALA A 149 3.69 -3.74 -8.96
N GLY A 150 4.37 -4.80 -8.52
CA GLY A 150 5.42 -5.46 -9.28
C GLY A 150 4.88 -6.53 -10.22
N ALA A 151 4.52 -7.70 -9.68
CA ALA A 151 4.19 -8.85 -10.52
C ALA A 151 2.93 -8.64 -11.36
N ALA A 152 1.79 -8.29 -10.75
CA ALA A 152 0.51 -8.23 -11.47
C ALA A 152 0.50 -7.13 -12.56
N ARG A 153 1.04 -5.94 -12.27
CA ARG A 153 1.13 -4.86 -13.29
C ARG A 153 2.02 -5.24 -14.45
N GLU A 154 3.18 -5.85 -14.19
CA GLU A 154 4.10 -6.29 -15.26
C GLU A 154 3.45 -7.38 -16.11
N ASP A 155 2.87 -8.41 -15.48
CA ASP A 155 2.22 -9.51 -16.19
C ASP A 155 1.06 -9.00 -17.07
N GLY A 156 0.24 -8.09 -16.53
CA GLY A 156 -0.81 -7.42 -17.29
C GLY A 156 -0.24 -6.61 -18.46
N PHE A 157 0.81 -5.81 -18.23
CA PHE A 157 1.42 -5.01 -19.28
C PHE A 157 1.96 -5.87 -20.44
N ARG A 158 2.65 -6.96 -20.12
CA ARG A 158 3.13 -7.93 -21.12
C ARG A 158 1.99 -8.56 -21.90
N GLU A 159 0.89 -8.92 -21.22
CA GLU A 159 -0.31 -9.46 -21.89
C GLU A 159 -0.95 -8.43 -22.83
N GLY A 160 -1.06 -7.16 -22.42
CA GLY A 160 -1.58 -6.08 -23.26
C GLY A 160 -0.73 -5.84 -24.52
N LEU A 161 0.59 -5.89 -24.40
CA LEU A 161 1.50 -5.86 -25.55
C LEU A 161 1.25 -7.04 -26.49
N LYS A 162 1.21 -8.25 -25.94
CA LYS A 162 1.01 -9.50 -26.70
C LYS A 162 -0.31 -9.50 -27.48
N ARG A 163 -1.40 -9.06 -26.89
CA ARG A 163 -2.70 -8.91 -27.58
C ARG A 163 -2.64 -7.94 -28.76
N SER A 164 -1.71 -7.01 -28.72
CA SER A 164 -1.48 -6.02 -29.78
C SER A 164 -0.38 -6.45 -30.77
N GLY A 165 0.09 -7.69 -30.72
CA GLY A 165 1.13 -8.22 -31.59
C GLY A 165 2.53 -7.66 -31.31
N LYS A 166 2.76 -7.17 -30.08
CA LYS A 166 4.05 -6.65 -29.63
C LYS A 166 4.55 -7.41 -28.40
N GLU A 167 5.81 -7.22 -28.09
CA GLU A 167 6.44 -7.82 -26.90
C GLU A 167 7.40 -6.83 -26.23
N LEU A 168 7.65 -7.05 -24.96
CA LEU A 168 8.70 -6.38 -24.22
C LEU A 168 9.98 -7.21 -24.36
N LYS A 169 10.94 -6.70 -25.12
CA LYS A 169 12.21 -7.37 -25.38
C LYS A 169 13.12 -7.42 -24.16
N ASP A 170 13.96 -8.43 -24.07
CA ASP A 170 15.03 -8.49 -23.08
C ASP A 170 15.94 -7.25 -23.24
N GLY A 171 16.39 -6.69 -22.13
CA GLY A 171 17.13 -5.43 -22.12
C GLY A 171 16.26 -4.18 -21.92
N TYR A 172 15.04 -4.17 -22.43
CA TYR A 172 14.11 -3.05 -22.28
C TYR A 172 13.26 -3.12 -21.01
N TYR A 173 13.62 -3.98 -20.07
CA TYR A 173 13.00 -4.11 -18.75
C TYR A 173 14.00 -3.74 -17.64
N LYS A 174 13.62 -2.82 -16.78
CA LYS A 174 14.42 -2.44 -15.62
C LYS A 174 13.57 -2.47 -14.36
N VAL A 175 14.20 -2.79 -13.24
CA VAL A 175 13.59 -2.78 -11.92
C VAL A 175 14.10 -1.57 -11.16
N ALA A 176 13.20 -0.73 -10.69
CA ALA A 176 13.48 0.44 -9.86
C ALA A 176 12.87 0.28 -8.46
N GLU A 177 13.28 1.10 -7.53
CA GLU A 177 12.60 1.32 -6.27
C GLU A 177 11.52 2.40 -6.42
N PHE A 178 10.65 2.54 -5.43
CA PHE A 178 9.62 3.61 -5.40
C PHE A 178 10.24 4.97 -5.03
N THR A 179 11.27 5.39 -5.78
CA THR A 179 11.93 6.69 -5.63
C THR A 179 12.12 7.37 -6.99
N THR A 180 12.16 8.69 -6.99
CA THR A 180 12.42 9.49 -8.20
C THR A 180 13.82 9.21 -8.74
N GLU A 181 14.79 9.10 -7.83
CA GLU A 181 16.20 8.88 -8.12
C GLU A 181 16.40 7.54 -8.84
N SER A 182 15.85 6.45 -8.27
CA SER A 182 15.94 5.13 -8.89
C SER A 182 15.25 5.08 -10.25
N GLY A 183 14.07 5.70 -10.39
CA GLY A 183 13.39 5.82 -11.68
C GLY A 183 14.23 6.55 -12.72
N TYR A 184 14.87 7.67 -12.34
CA TYR A 184 15.74 8.43 -13.21
C TYR A 184 16.97 7.63 -13.68
N GLU A 185 17.64 6.94 -12.74
CA GLU A 185 18.79 6.09 -13.07
C GLU A 185 18.42 5.00 -14.08
N LYS A 186 17.27 4.33 -13.88
CA LYS A 186 16.81 3.28 -14.80
C LYS A 186 16.41 3.80 -16.18
N VAL A 187 15.92 5.02 -16.28
CA VAL A 187 15.71 5.69 -17.58
C VAL A 187 17.04 5.93 -18.28
N LEU A 188 18.05 6.45 -17.58
CA LEU A 188 19.38 6.67 -18.17
C LEU A 188 20.03 5.37 -18.65
N GLU A 189 19.91 4.27 -17.88
CA GLU A 189 20.37 2.95 -18.31
C GLU A 189 19.73 2.54 -19.66
N LEU A 190 18.40 2.70 -19.79
CA LEU A 190 17.66 2.35 -21.00
C LEU A 190 17.99 3.22 -22.22
N LEU A 191 18.40 4.47 -22.00
CA LEU A 191 18.75 5.38 -23.09
C LEU A 191 20.18 5.20 -23.58
N ASN A 192 21.06 4.56 -22.80
CA ASN A 192 22.46 4.32 -23.14
C ASN A 192 22.69 2.91 -23.72
N GLU A 193 21.69 2.07 -23.77
CA GLU A 193 21.67 0.76 -24.48
C GLU A 193 21.16 0.93 -25.91
#